data_bc6ead4a34965d8798f3db00955b486d
#
_entry.id   bc6ead4a34965d8798f3db00955b486d
#
_cell.length_a   1.000
_cell.length_b   1.000
_cell.length_c   1.000
_cell.angle_alpha   90.00
_cell.angle_beta   90.00
_cell.angle_gamma   90.00
#
_symmetry.space_group_name_H-M   'P 1'
#
loop_
_entity.id
_entity.type
_entity.pdbx_description
1 polymer ?
#
loop_
_entity_poly.entity_id
_entity_poly.type
_entity_poly.pdbx_seq_one_letter_code
_entity_poly.pdbx_strand_id
1 'polypeptide(L)'
;MIKAASVQFNHSPGNKEENLKIIRQFSSEAAEQGVEILVFPEMCITGYWHVRNLEKGEIELLSEPVPTGPSTQVIKELSSNYNMIIGAGLIEMSEDGKHYNSYVVALPNGEVHCHRKLHTFISQHMDSGDSYTVFDTHLGYKVGVLICYDNNLIENVRVTALKGADILLAPHQTGGCNSGSPHGMERIDTKLWQNRKEDPGAIEEVLKGPNGREWLMRWLPSRAHDNGLFIIFSNGVGIDDNEVRTGNSMIIDPYGRILAETWKAEDAMVLAGLDADLLEKSSGRRWMRGRRPELYGGISQASGSEISARDARFT
;
A
#
# COMPACT_ATOMS: atom_id res chain seq x y z
N MET A 1 -6.41 -7.45 -21.51
CA MET A 1 -5.31 -7.50 -20.51
C MET A 1 -5.07 -6.06 -20.09
N ILE A 2 -5.19 -5.74 -18.79
CA ILE A 2 -4.96 -4.40 -18.22
C ILE A 2 -3.50 -4.28 -17.84
N LYS A 3 -2.88 -3.15 -18.15
CA LYS A 3 -1.51 -2.87 -17.72
C LYS A 3 -1.50 -2.10 -16.40
N ALA A 4 -0.93 -2.70 -15.37
CA ALA A 4 -0.78 -2.10 -14.05
C ALA A 4 0.68 -1.78 -13.75
N ALA A 5 0.89 -0.75 -12.93
CA ALA A 5 2.21 -0.37 -12.43
C ALA A 5 2.21 -0.17 -10.91
N SER A 6 3.31 -0.56 -10.29
CA SER A 6 3.60 -0.33 -8.88
C SER A 6 4.88 0.48 -8.76
N VAL A 7 4.82 1.58 -8.00
CA VAL A 7 5.95 2.49 -7.78
C VAL A 7 6.52 2.29 -6.39
N GLN A 8 7.84 2.32 -6.28
CA GLN A 8 8.55 2.63 -5.05
C GLN A 8 9.31 3.93 -5.22
N PHE A 9 9.30 4.80 -4.23
CA PHE A 9 10.15 5.99 -4.23
C PHE A 9 10.49 6.46 -2.82
N ASN A 10 11.60 7.19 -2.73
CA ASN A 10 12.09 7.80 -1.51
C ASN A 10 11.41 9.16 -1.32
N HIS A 11 10.31 9.18 -0.58
CA HIS A 11 9.60 10.43 -0.29
C HIS A 11 10.40 11.35 0.64
N SER A 12 10.18 12.65 0.50
CA SER A 12 10.70 13.69 1.40
C SER A 12 9.72 13.88 2.56
N PRO A 13 10.10 13.56 3.83
CA PRO A 13 9.21 13.72 4.98
C PRO A 13 8.64 15.13 5.11
N GLY A 14 7.32 15.26 5.18
CA GLY A 14 6.60 16.53 5.32
C GLY A 14 6.60 17.44 4.09
N ASN A 15 7.31 17.12 3.02
CA ASN A 15 7.41 17.95 1.82
C ASN A 15 6.47 17.47 0.70
N LYS A 16 5.20 17.88 0.80
CA LYS A 16 4.16 17.49 -0.16
C LYS A 16 4.49 17.90 -1.59
N GLU A 17 5.08 19.07 -1.78
CA GLU A 17 5.39 19.60 -3.13
C GLU A 17 6.42 18.73 -3.85
N GLU A 18 7.51 18.39 -3.19
CA GLU A 18 8.56 17.52 -3.78
C GLU A 18 8.01 16.11 -4.06
N ASN A 19 7.21 15.56 -3.14
CA ASN A 19 6.61 14.25 -3.33
C ASN A 19 5.61 14.24 -4.49
N LEU A 20 4.80 15.27 -4.65
CA LEU A 20 3.88 15.42 -5.78
C LEU A 20 4.62 15.60 -7.12
N LYS A 21 5.80 16.20 -7.12
CA LYS A 21 6.65 16.30 -8.31
C LYS A 21 7.12 14.91 -8.78
N ILE A 22 7.54 14.05 -7.86
CA ILE A 22 7.90 12.65 -8.16
C ILE A 22 6.68 11.89 -8.69
N ILE A 23 5.52 12.06 -8.06
CA ILE A 23 4.25 11.45 -8.50
C ILE A 23 3.91 11.87 -9.93
N ARG A 24 4.04 13.17 -10.27
CA ARG A 24 3.82 13.67 -11.63
C ARG A 24 4.76 13.03 -12.64
N GLN A 25 6.03 12.89 -12.30
CA GLN A 25 7.03 12.27 -13.15
C GLN A 25 6.66 10.82 -13.47
N PHE A 26 6.44 9.98 -12.45
CA PHE A 26 6.06 8.57 -12.65
C PHE A 26 4.72 8.42 -13.36
N SER A 27 3.77 9.35 -13.13
CA SER A 27 2.49 9.34 -13.86
C SER A 27 2.68 9.58 -15.35
N SER A 28 3.57 10.49 -15.73
CA SER A 28 3.93 10.74 -17.15
C SER A 28 4.61 9.51 -17.76
N GLU A 29 5.60 8.95 -17.08
CA GLU A 29 6.34 7.76 -17.53
C GLU A 29 5.42 6.53 -17.67
N ALA A 30 4.46 6.37 -16.75
CA ALA A 30 3.47 5.31 -16.79
C ALA A 30 2.51 5.47 -17.99
N ALA A 31 2.06 6.70 -18.26
CA ALA A 31 1.20 7.02 -19.39
C ALA A 31 1.87 6.70 -20.73
N GLU A 32 3.15 7.05 -20.89
CA GLU A 32 3.94 6.72 -22.09
C GLU A 32 4.05 5.21 -22.32
N GLN A 33 3.98 4.42 -21.25
CA GLN A 33 4.02 2.97 -21.31
C GLN A 33 2.62 2.33 -21.42
N GLY A 34 1.55 3.13 -21.49
CA GLY A 34 0.16 2.65 -21.61
C GLY A 34 -0.36 1.97 -20.35
N VAL A 35 0.07 2.43 -19.18
CA VAL A 35 -0.44 1.95 -17.88
C VAL A 35 -1.87 2.46 -17.69
N GLU A 36 -2.73 1.61 -17.16
CA GLU A 36 -4.14 1.91 -16.85
C GLU A 36 -4.41 2.00 -15.35
N ILE A 37 -3.57 1.36 -14.51
CA ILE A 37 -3.64 1.44 -13.05
C ILE A 37 -2.23 1.72 -12.51
N LEU A 38 -2.05 2.84 -11.82
CA LEU A 38 -0.80 3.27 -11.21
C LEU A 38 -0.95 3.39 -9.69
N VAL A 39 -0.10 2.71 -8.94
CA VAL A 39 -0.18 2.63 -7.48
C VAL A 39 1.09 3.17 -6.86
N PHE A 40 0.93 4.18 -5.99
CA PHE A 40 1.99 4.78 -5.19
C PHE A 40 1.94 4.29 -3.74
N PRO A 41 3.03 4.44 -2.93
CA PRO A 41 3.08 3.96 -1.56
C PRO A 41 2.10 4.64 -0.60
N GLU A 42 1.92 4.01 0.57
CA GLU A 42 1.22 4.57 1.74
C GLU A 42 1.81 5.92 2.14
N MET A 43 0.96 6.90 2.47
CA MET A 43 1.33 8.25 2.93
C MET A 43 2.51 8.89 2.16
N CYS A 44 2.69 8.52 0.90
CA CYS A 44 3.82 8.95 0.09
C CYS A 44 3.83 10.46 -0.20
N ILE A 45 2.67 11.13 -0.07
CA ILE A 45 2.55 12.58 -0.25
C ILE A 45 3.07 13.32 0.99
N THR A 46 2.73 12.83 2.19
CA THR A 46 3.05 13.49 3.45
C THR A 46 4.30 12.94 4.16
N GLY A 47 4.73 11.73 3.80
CA GLY A 47 5.72 10.95 4.55
C GLY A 47 5.08 10.12 5.66
N TYR A 48 5.80 9.14 6.21
CA TYR A 48 5.21 8.16 7.12
C TYR A 48 5.87 8.08 8.49
N TRP A 49 7.11 7.55 8.62
CA TRP A 49 7.70 7.26 9.93
C TRP A 49 8.03 8.50 10.75
N HIS A 50 8.39 9.60 10.13
CA HIS A 50 8.63 10.86 10.83
C HIS A 50 7.39 11.36 11.60
N VAL A 51 6.16 10.96 11.16
CA VAL A 51 4.89 11.35 11.79
C VAL A 51 4.78 10.89 13.25
N ARG A 52 5.50 9.83 13.63
CA ARG A 52 5.56 9.36 15.03
C ARG A 52 6.19 10.39 15.99
N ASN A 53 6.97 11.32 15.47
CA ASN A 53 7.66 12.36 16.23
C ASN A 53 6.92 13.70 16.20
N LEU A 54 5.79 13.80 15.46
CA LEU A 54 5.04 15.04 15.32
C LEU A 54 3.99 15.19 16.40
N GLU A 55 3.86 16.42 16.89
CA GLU A 55 2.75 16.82 17.75
C GLU A 55 1.45 17.00 16.93
N LYS A 56 0.31 17.02 17.60
CA LYS A 56 -1.00 17.11 16.93
C LYS A 56 -1.11 18.28 15.96
N GLY A 57 -0.62 19.46 16.34
CA GLY A 57 -0.66 20.66 15.48
C GLY A 57 0.21 20.56 14.23
N GLU A 58 1.30 19.80 14.30
CA GLU A 58 2.16 19.55 13.13
C GLU A 58 1.50 18.56 12.16
N ILE A 59 0.82 17.54 12.68
CA ILE A 59 0.00 16.61 11.87
C ILE A 59 -1.14 17.36 11.18
N GLU A 60 -1.80 18.29 11.90
CA GLU A 60 -2.88 19.12 11.35
C GLU A 60 -2.39 19.96 10.16
N LEU A 61 -1.20 20.56 10.23
CA LEU A 61 -0.60 21.32 9.14
C LEU A 61 -0.28 20.49 7.90
N LEU A 62 0.01 19.20 8.07
CA LEU A 62 0.28 18.29 6.97
C LEU A 62 -0.99 17.72 6.36
N SER A 63 -2.07 17.60 7.14
CA SER A 63 -3.31 16.97 6.72
C SER A 63 -4.12 17.82 5.74
N GLU A 64 -4.93 17.15 4.95
CA GLU A 64 -5.80 17.76 3.94
C GLU A 64 -7.18 17.12 3.95
N PRO A 65 -8.25 17.89 3.67
CA PRO A 65 -9.57 17.29 3.48
C PRO A 65 -9.62 16.46 2.18
N VAL A 66 -10.27 15.31 2.23
CA VAL A 66 -10.54 14.48 1.04
C VAL A 66 -12.05 14.56 0.73
N PRO A 67 -12.47 14.79 -0.53
CA PRO A 67 -11.64 14.82 -1.77
C PRO A 67 -11.15 16.23 -2.18
N THR A 68 -11.38 17.26 -1.38
CA THR A 68 -11.22 18.67 -1.80
C THR A 68 -9.81 19.24 -1.61
N GLY A 69 -8.94 18.55 -0.89
CA GLY A 69 -7.58 19.00 -0.61
C GLY A 69 -6.69 19.10 -1.86
N PRO A 70 -5.70 20.00 -1.84
CA PRO A 70 -4.86 20.29 -3.00
C PRO A 70 -4.13 19.06 -3.55
N SER A 71 -3.62 18.18 -2.69
CA SER A 71 -2.94 16.97 -3.15
C SER A 71 -3.90 16.03 -3.88
N THR A 72 -5.12 15.84 -3.37
CA THR A 72 -6.15 15.02 -4.03
C THR A 72 -6.53 15.60 -5.40
N GLN A 73 -6.61 16.94 -5.51
CA GLN A 73 -6.89 17.58 -6.81
C GLN A 73 -5.79 17.31 -7.84
N VAL A 74 -4.51 17.32 -7.41
CA VAL A 74 -3.40 16.91 -8.28
C VAL A 74 -3.57 15.47 -8.78
N ILE A 75 -3.89 14.52 -7.90
CA ILE A 75 -4.09 13.12 -8.29
C ILE A 75 -5.27 12.97 -9.27
N LYS A 76 -6.37 13.73 -9.05
CA LYS A 76 -7.52 13.77 -9.99
C LYS A 76 -7.12 14.30 -11.35
N GLU A 77 -6.39 15.40 -11.40
CA GLU A 77 -5.90 15.99 -12.66
C GLU A 77 -5.03 15.00 -13.43
N LEU A 78 -4.09 14.33 -12.77
CA LEU A 78 -3.22 13.34 -13.41
C LEU A 78 -4.03 12.14 -13.93
N SER A 79 -4.97 11.63 -13.12
CA SER A 79 -5.87 10.55 -13.51
C SER A 79 -6.67 10.88 -14.76
N SER A 80 -7.28 12.07 -14.79
CA SER A 80 -8.08 12.53 -15.93
C SER A 80 -7.23 12.79 -17.17
N ASN A 81 -6.08 13.46 -17.01
CA ASN A 81 -5.20 13.82 -18.12
C ASN A 81 -4.58 12.61 -18.82
N TYR A 82 -4.24 11.58 -18.06
CA TYR A 82 -3.62 10.38 -18.59
C TYR A 82 -4.59 9.21 -18.79
N ASN A 83 -5.90 9.42 -18.53
CA ASN A 83 -6.92 8.36 -18.57
C ASN A 83 -6.51 7.11 -17.78
N MET A 84 -6.00 7.30 -16.57
CA MET A 84 -5.37 6.26 -15.74
C MET A 84 -5.96 6.30 -14.32
N ILE A 85 -6.23 5.14 -13.72
CA ILE A 85 -6.56 5.03 -12.30
C ILE A 85 -5.29 5.27 -11.51
N ILE A 86 -5.28 6.24 -10.60
CA ILE A 86 -4.09 6.59 -9.80
C ILE A 86 -4.42 6.56 -8.32
N GLY A 87 -3.65 5.77 -7.57
CA GLY A 87 -3.74 5.69 -6.12
C GLY A 87 -2.51 6.28 -5.41
N ALA A 88 -2.71 7.13 -4.39
CA ALA A 88 -1.64 7.72 -3.57
C ALA A 88 -2.10 7.95 -2.12
N GLY A 89 -1.16 7.87 -1.17
CA GLY A 89 -1.44 8.01 0.26
C GLY A 89 -1.08 9.37 0.84
N LEU A 90 -1.89 9.85 1.80
CA LEU A 90 -1.71 11.13 2.51
C LEU A 90 -2.30 11.07 3.93
N ILE A 91 -2.07 12.12 4.72
CA ILE A 91 -2.81 12.36 5.95
C ILE A 91 -4.09 13.11 5.61
N GLU A 92 -5.24 12.49 5.90
CA GLU A 92 -6.56 13.11 5.76
C GLU A 92 -6.95 13.82 7.05
N MET A 93 -7.59 14.98 6.92
CA MET A 93 -8.36 15.63 7.97
C MET A 93 -9.85 15.52 7.63
N SER A 94 -10.61 14.85 8.48
CA SER A 94 -12.06 14.74 8.32
C SER A 94 -12.81 15.98 8.79
N GLU A 95 -14.08 16.08 8.46
CA GLU A 95 -14.94 17.21 8.85
C GLU A 95 -15.09 17.36 10.38
N ASP A 96 -14.99 16.28 11.15
CA ASP A 96 -15.01 16.25 12.60
C ASP A 96 -13.63 16.49 13.25
N GLY A 97 -12.62 16.87 12.45
CA GLY A 97 -11.28 17.23 12.91
C GLY A 97 -10.39 16.06 13.33
N LYS A 98 -10.73 14.84 12.92
CA LYS A 98 -9.88 13.66 13.10
C LYS A 98 -8.89 13.53 11.96
N HIS A 99 -7.75 12.90 12.25
CA HIS A 99 -6.70 12.64 11.28
C HIS A 99 -6.62 11.15 10.96
N TYR A 100 -6.50 10.81 9.67
CA TYR A 100 -6.41 9.44 9.19
C TYR A 100 -5.22 9.25 8.26
N ASN A 101 -4.64 8.06 8.33
CA ASN A 101 -3.79 7.54 7.26
C ASN A 101 -4.72 7.07 6.14
N SER A 102 -4.80 7.84 5.08
CA SER A 102 -5.77 7.62 4.00
C SER A 102 -5.09 7.39 2.66
N TYR A 103 -5.75 6.58 1.85
CA TYR A 103 -5.35 6.31 0.49
C TYR A 103 -6.44 6.73 -0.47
N VAL A 104 -6.13 7.69 -1.32
CA VAL A 104 -7.06 8.18 -2.35
C VAL A 104 -6.80 7.45 -3.66
N VAL A 105 -7.88 7.08 -4.34
CA VAL A 105 -7.84 6.51 -5.69
C VAL A 105 -8.72 7.37 -6.59
N ALA A 106 -8.10 8.06 -7.53
CA ALA A 106 -8.81 8.86 -8.52
C ALA A 106 -9.03 8.05 -9.81
N LEU A 107 -10.23 8.16 -10.34
CA LEU A 107 -10.64 7.58 -11.62
C LEU A 107 -10.66 8.65 -12.71
N PRO A 108 -10.45 8.28 -14.00
CA PRO A 108 -10.43 9.22 -15.12
C PRO A 108 -11.68 10.08 -15.27
N ASN A 109 -12.84 9.58 -14.81
CA ASN A 109 -14.12 10.32 -14.83
C ASN A 109 -14.22 11.39 -13.72
N GLY A 110 -13.18 11.57 -12.91
CA GLY A 110 -13.13 12.53 -11.80
C GLY A 110 -13.67 12.01 -10.47
N GLU A 111 -14.14 10.77 -10.42
CA GLU A 111 -14.54 10.12 -9.18
C GLU A 111 -13.32 9.84 -8.31
N VAL A 112 -13.48 9.97 -6.98
CA VAL A 112 -12.43 9.70 -5.98
C VAL A 112 -12.98 8.77 -4.93
N HIS A 113 -12.27 7.66 -4.71
CA HIS A 113 -12.49 6.77 -3.58
C HIS A 113 -11.41 7.02 -2.53
N CYS A 114 -11.80 6.99 -1.26
CA CYS A 114 -10.88 7.14 -0.12
C CYS A 114 -11.00 5.93 0.78
N HIS A 115 -9.87 5.34 1.13
CA HIS A 115 -9.78 4.29 2.15
C HIS A 115 -8.96 4.80 3.33
N ARG A 116 -9.53 4.76 4.53
CA ARG A 116 -8.85 5.05 5.79
C ARG A 116 -8.27 3.76 6.36
N LYS A 117 -6.99 3.77 6.72
CA LYS A 117 -6.30 2.61 7.30
C LYS A 117 -7.07 2.07 8.50
N LEU A 118 -7.38 0.77 8.49
CA LEU A 118 -8.18 0.13 9.53
C LEU A 118 -7.39 -0.04 10.84
N HIS A 119 -6.08 -0.23 10.74
CA HIS A 119 -5.20 -0.52 11.88
C HIS A 119 -4.07 0.51 11.95
N THR A 120 -4.42 1.72 12.35
CA THR A 120 -3.47 2.84 12.49
C THR A 120 -2.68 2.71 13.78
N PHE A 121 -1.34 2.88 13.71
CA PHE A 121 -0.45 2.78 14.86
C PHE A 121 0.65 3.84 14.92
N ILE A 122 0.92 4.55 13.81
CA ILE A 122 2.10 5.41 13.67
C ILE A 122 2.10 6.60 14.65
N SER A 123 0.94 7.15 14.96
CA SER A 123 0.77 8.26 15.89
C SER A 123 -0.49 8.09 16.75
N GLN A 124 -0.42 8.52 18.00
CA GLN A 124 -1.58 8.60 18.90
C GLN A 124 -2.61 9.67 18.49
N HIS A 125 -2.23 10.55 17.56
CA HIS A 125 -3.07 11.63 17.05
C HIS A 125 -3.78 11.26 15.74
N MET A 126 -3.71 10.00 15.34
CA MET A 126 -4.35 9.50 14.13
C MET A 126 -5.32 8.38 14.48
N ASP A 127 -6.53 8.49 13.95
CA ASP A 127 -7.61 7.51 14.14
C ASP A 127 -7.52 6.37 13.13
N SER A 128 -8.18 5.26 13.45
CA SER A 128 -8.38 4.13 12.54
C SER A 128 -9.68 4.29 11.76
N GLY A 129 -9.68 3.84 10.51
CA GLY A 129 -10.89 3.69 9.70
C GLY A 129 -11.78 2.55 10.21
N ASP A 130 -13.02 2.53 9.75
CA ASP A 130 -14.08 1.61 10.19
C ASP A 130 -14.76 0.86 9.05
N SER A 131 -14.30 1.04 7.82
CA SER A 131 -14.98 0.50 6.64
C SER A 131 -14.01 0.00 5.57
N TYR A 132 -14.44 -1.02 4.83
CA TYR A 132 -13.72 -1.56 3.69
C TYR A 132 -14.13 -0.84 2.41
N THR A 133 -13.15 -0.42 1.63
CA THR A 133 -13.35 0.26 0.34
C THR A 133 -13.18 -0.73 -0.80
N VAL A 134 -14.28 -0.98 -1.54
CA VAL A 134 -14.29 -1.76 -2.78
C VAL A 134 -15.23 -1.05 -3.76
N PHE A 135 -14.78 -0.81 -4.98
CA PHE A 135 -15.52 -0.04 -5.99
C PHE A 135 -15.33 -0.59 -7.39
N ASP A 136 -16.28 -0.30 -8.26
CA ASP A 136 -16.24 -0.64 -9.69
C ASP A 136 -15.34 0.33 -10.45
N THR A 137 -14.69 -0.16 -11.51
CA THR A 137 -13.91 0.67 -12.42
C THR A 137 -14.41 0.56 -13.86
N HIS A 138 -14.08 1.55 -14.68
CA HIS A 138 -14.37 1.52 -16.12
C HIS A 138 -13.63 0.40 -16.87
N LEU A 139 -12.64 -0.23 -16.22
CA LEU A 139 -11.87 -1.34 -16.78
C LEU A 139 -12.57 -2.72 -16.61
N GLY A 140 -13.75 -2.73 -15.99
CA GLY A 140 -14.53 -3.95 -15.75
C GLY A 140 -14.03 -4.80 -14.57
N TYR A 141 -13.16 -4.25 -13.73
CA TYR A 141 -12.68 -4.87 -12.50
C TYR A 141 -13.14 -4.10 -11.28
N LYS A 142 -13.40 -4.81 -10.18
CA LYS A 142 -13.56 -4.22 -8.86
C LYS A 142 -12.21 -4.08 -8.18
N VAL A 143 -11.94 -2.88 -7.68
CA VAL A 143 -10.70 -2.56 -6.95
C VAL A 143 -11.01 -2.45 -5.47
N GLY A 144 -10.21 -3.12 -4.64
CA GLY A 144 -10.18 -2.97 -3.20
C GLY A 144 -8.90 -2.27 -2.74
N VAL A 145 -8.93 -1.64 -1.58
CA VAL A 145 -7.75 -0.99 -0.98
C VAL A 145 -7.57 -1.48 0.46
N LEU A 146 -6.34 -1.85 0.81
CA LEU A 146 -5.91 -2.12 2.19
C LEU A 146 -4.51 -1.56 2.40
N ILE A 147 -4.31 -0.79 3.49
CA ILE A 147 -3.08 -0.06 3.72
C ILE A 147 -2.15 -0.83 4.67
N CYS A 148 -0.99 -1.25 4.17
CA CYS A 148 0.15 -1.76 4.96
C CYS A 148 -0.26 -2.86 5.96
N TYR A 149 -0.25 -2.57 7.26
CA TYR A 149 -0.58 -3.51 8.33
C TYR A 149 -1.95 -4.19 8.15
N ASP A 150 -2.91 -3.53 7.51
CA ASP A 150 -4.21 -4.14 7.21
C ASP A 150 -4.08 -5.43 6.39
N ASN A 151 -3.07 -5.52 5.51
CA ASN A 151 -2.80 -6.70 4.70
C ASN A 151 -2.17 -7.87 5.49
N ASN A 152 -1.62 -7.61 6.67
CA ASN A 152 -1.08 -8.66 7.54
C ASN A 152 -2.20 -9.51 8.16
N LEU A 153 -3.35 -8.90 8.44
CA LEU A 153 -4.52 -9.60 8.96
C LEU A 153 -5.29 -10.27 7.80
N ILE A 154 -5.35 -11.58 7.84
CA ILE A 154 -5.94 -12.40 6.76
C ILE A 154 -7.42 -12.11 6.56
N GLU A 155 -8.12 -11.77 7.64
CA GLU A 155 -9.54 -11.42 7.66
C GLU A 155 -9.84 -10.22 6.76
N ASN A 156 -9.00 -9.19 6.81
CA ASN A 156 -9.20 -7.97 6.02
C ASN A 156 -9.15 -8.26 4.53
N VAL A 157 -8.17 -9.04 4.08
CA VAL A 157 -8.05 -9.40 2.65
C VAL A 157 -9.20 -10.31 2.24
N ARG A 158 -9.61 -11.25 3.12
CA ARG A 158 -10.77 -12.11 2.88
C ARG A 158 -12.06 -11.30 2.76
N VAL A 159 -12.31 -10.34 3.64
CA VAL A 159 -13.49 -9.48 3.58
C VAL A 159 -13.48 -8.65 2.29
N THR A 160 -12.35 -8.06 1.93
CA THR A 160 -12.19 -7.27 0.70
C THR A 160 -12.50 -8.12 -0.55
N ALA A 161 -11.99 -9.35 -0.62
CA ALA A 161 -12.28 -10.28 -1.71
C ALA A 161 -13.77 -10.70 -1.74
N LEU A 162 -14.39 -10.93 -0.57
CA LEU A 162 -15.81 -11.28 -0.48
C LEU A 162 -16.73 -10.11 -0.86
N LYS A 163 -16.28 -8.86 -0.74
CA LYS A 163 -16.97 -7.68 -1.29
C LYS A 163 -16.83 -7.59 -2.82
N GLY A 164 -16.07 -8.50 -3.43
CA GLY A 164 -15.97 -8.67 -4.87
C GLY A 164 -14.72 -8.06 -5.48
N ALA A 165 -13.70 -7.67 -4.72
CA ALA A 165 -12.46 -7.15 -5.27
C ALA A 165 -11.79 -8.19 -6.19
N ASP A 166 -11.38 -7.75 -7.38
CA ASP A 166 -10.58 -8.47 -8.36
C ASP A 166 -9.11 -8.10 -8.22
N ILE A 167 -8.86 -6.84 -7.88
CA ILE A 167 -7.55 -6.23 -7.70
C ILE A 167 -7.49 -5.59 -6.33
N LEU A 168 -6.46 -5.90 -5.56
CA LEU A 168 -6.14 -5.26 -4.29
C LEU A 168 -4.99 -4.29 -4.47
N LEU A 169 -5.22 -3.00 -4.23
CA LEU A 169 -4.16 -2.03 -4.05
C LEU A 169 -3.64 -2.15 -2.61
N ALA A 170 -2.36 -2.47 -2.49
CA ALA A 170 -1.69 -2.68 -1.22
C ALA A 170 -0.52 -1.70 -1.05
N PRO A 171 -0.82 -0.40 -0.77
CA PRO A 171 0.21 0.59 -0.47
C PRO A 171 0.83 0.35 0.90
N HIS A 172 2.15 0.43 1.00
CA HIS A 172 2.93 0.14 2.19
C HIS A 172 4.03 1.17 2.46
N GLN A 173 4.51 1.19 3.72
CA GLN A 173 5.77 1.80 4.17
C GLN A 173 6.48 0.83 5.10
N THR A 174 6.70 -0.40 4.63
CA THR A 174 7.20 -1.51 5.42
C THR A 174 8.68 -1.80 5.16
N GLY A 175 9.28 -2.56 6.07
CA GLY A 175 10.67 -2.98 6.02
C GLY A 175 11.61 -2.10 6.85
N GLY A 176 12.78 -2.63 7.20
CA GLY A 176 13.84 -1.94 7.93
C GLY A 176 13.50 -1.44 9.32
N CYS A 177 12.41 -1.91 9.91
CA CYS A 177 11.98 -1.57 11.26
C CYS A 177 12.07 -2.78 12.18
N ASN A 178 12.31 -2.54 13.47
CA ASN A 178 12.25 -3.61 14.46
C ASN A 178 10.80 -4.08 14.63
N SER A 179 10.53 -5.33 14.25
CA SER A 179 9.19 -5.92 14.39
C SER A 179 8.90 -6.50 15.77
N GLY A 180 9.91 -6.56 16.67
CA GLY A 180 9.80 -7.23 17.96
C GLY A 180 9.78 -8.77 17.86
N SER A 181 9.79 -9.34 16.66
CA SER A 181 9.78 -10.78 16.41
C SER A 181 11.17 -11.29 16.04
N PRO A 182 11.65 -12.40 16.63
CA PRO A 182 13.00 -12.92 16.39
C PRO A 182 13.24 -13.39 14.94
N HIS A 183 12.18 -13.55 14.17
CA HIS A 183 12.24 -13.90 12.74
C HIS A 183 11.47 -12.91 11.86
N GLY A 184 11.15 -11.75 12.39
CA GLY A 184 10.52 -10.66 11.67
C GLY A 184 11.52 -9.72 11.02
N MET A 185 11.06 -8.53 10.67
CA MET A 185 11.93 -7.49 10.13
C MET A 185 12.80 -6.90 11.25
N GLU A 186 14.02 -6.55 10.89
CA GLU A 186 14.97 -5.83 11.75
C GLU A 186 15.38 -4.50 11.10
N ARG A 187 15.98 -3.62 11.91
CA ARG A 187 16.50 -2.35 11.38
C ARG A 187 17.65 -2.60 10.42
N ILE A 188 17.65 -1.86 9.35
CA ILE A 188 18.72 -1.80 8.35
C ILE A 188 19.61 -0.59 8.69
N ASP A 189 20.94 -0.77 8.69
CA ASP A 189 21.88 0.32 8.92
C ASP A 189 21.71 1.38 7.83
N THR A 190 21.39 2.61 8.23
CA THR A 190 21.20 3.75 7.32
C THR A 190 22.42 4.06 6.47
N LYS A 191 23.64 3.67 6.92
CA LYS A 191 24.88 3.80 6.14
C LYS A 191 24.83 3.01 4.83
N LEU A 192 24.16 1.85 4.82
CA LEU A 192 24.00 1.07 3.59
C LEU A 192 23.22 1.88 2.54
N TRP A 193 22.14 2.55 2.96
CA TRP A 193 21.41 3.43 2.06
C TRP A 193 22.24 4.65 1.62
N GLN A 194 22.97 5.27 2.53
CA GLN A 194 23.81 6.44 2.22
C GLN A 194 24.88 6.10 1.19
N ASN A 195 25.47 4.90 1.30
CA ASN A 195 26.53 4.43 0.40
C ASN A 195 26.02 3.70 -0.85
N ARG A 196 24.70 3.63 -1.08
CA ARG A 196 24.09 2.83 -2.16
C ARG A 196 24.55 3.18 -3.59
N LYS A 197 25.06 4.39 -3.80
CA LYS A 197 25.60 4.79 -5.10
C LYS A 197 27.01 4.24 -5.34
N GLU A 198 27.76 4.03 -4.27
CA GLU A 198 29.15 3.53 -4.31
C GLU A 198 29.16 2.01 -4.27
N ASP A 199 28.28 1.41 -3.45
CA ASP A 199 28.09 -0.04 -3.33
C ASP A 199 26.59 -0.39 -3.30
N PRO A 200 25.91 -0.41 -4.46
CA PRO A 200 24.50 -0.80 -4.53
C PRO A 200 24.28 -2.27 -4.16
N GLY A 201 25.27 -3.13 -4.38
CA GLY A 201 25.18 -4.56 -4.09
C GLY A 201 24.95 -4.84 -2.61
N ALA A 202 25.67 -4.15 -1.73
CA ALA A 202 25.57 -4.36 -0.29
C ALA A 202 24.16 -4.12 0.26
N ILE A 203 23.50 -3.03 -0.15
CA ILE A 203 22.15 -2.76 0.30
C ILE A 203 21.11 -3.65 -0.40
N GLU A 204 21.24 -3.89 -1.71
CA GLU A 204 20.31 -4.70 -2.49
C GLU A 204 20.25 -6.16 -1.99
N GLU A 205 21.36 -6.72 -1.51
CA GLU A 205 21.36 -8.03 -0.84
C GLU A 205 20.54 -8.02 0.45
N VAL A 206 20.61 -6.94 1.25
CA VAL A 206 19.78 -6.79 2.45
C VAL A 206 18.30 -6.64 2.08
N LEU A 207 17.98 -5.85 1.02
CA LEU A 207 16.62 -5.67 0.54
C LEU A 207 15.99 -6.95 -0.03
N LYS A 208 16.79 -7.88 -0.57
CA LYS A 208 16.34 -9.22 -0.99
C LYS A 208 16.16 -10.19 0.18
N GLY A 209 16.94 -10.01 1.22
CA GLY A 209 17.06 -10.93 2.35
C GLY A 209 15.88 -10.90 3.34
N PRO A 210 16.11 -11.48 4.55
CA PRO A 210 15.07 -11.70 5.58
C PRO A 210 14.36 -10.42 6.04
N ASN A 211 15.01 -9.27 5.93
CA ASN A 211 14.47 -7.98 6.38
C ASN A 211 13.65 -7.25 5.28
N GLY A 212 13.61 -7.80 4.09
CA GLY A 212 12.90 -7.24 2.93
C GLY A 212 12.05 -8.28 2.19
N ARG A 213 12.48 -8.63 0.98
CA ARG A 213 11.72 -9.52 0.09
C ARG A 213 11.37 -10.87 0.70
N GLU A 214 12.32 -11.55 1.33
CA GLU A 214 12.07 -12.88 1.91
C GLU A 214 10.98 -12.85 2.98
N TRP A 215 10.90 -11.77 3.77
CA TRP A 215 9.82 -11.60 4.74
C TRP A 215 8.47 -11.44 4.06
N LEU A 216 8.40 -10.65 2.98
CA LEU A 216 7.17 -10.50 2.19
C LEU A 216 6.71 -11.83 1.59
N MET A 217 7.64 -12.66 1.11
CA MET A 217 7.33 -13.95 0.50
C MET A 217 6.70 -14.95 1.48
N ARG A 218 6.83 -14.74 2.79
CA ARG A 218 6.20 -15.62 3.81
C ARG A 218 4.69 -15.47 3.87
N TRP A 219 4.14 -14.33 3.44
CA TRP A 219 2.72 -14.04 3.63
C TRP A 219 2.03 -13.40 2.42
N LEU A 220 2.65 -12.44 1.74
CA LEU A 220 1.98 -11.61 0.74
C LEU A 220 1.45 -12.39 -0.48
N PRO A 221 2.19 -13.35 -1.08
CA PRO A 221 1.66 -14.16 -2.17
C PRO A 221 0.44 -15.00 -1.78
N SER A 222 0.37 -15.46 -0.53
CA SER A 222 -0.79 -16.19 -0.02
C SER A 222 -2.05 -15.32 0.03
N ARG A 223 -1.91 -14.01 0.26
CA ARG A 223 -3.07 -13.10 0.21
C ARG A 223 -3.72 -13.08 -1.16
N ALA A 224 -2.90 -13.09 -2.24
CA ALA A 224 -3.41 -13.19 -3.61
C ALA A 224 -4.01 -14.58 -3.87
N HIS A 225 -3.26 -15.62 -3.58
CA HIS A 225 -3.63 -17.01 -3.89
C HIS A 225 -4.91 -17.45 -3.17
N ASP A 226 -5.01 -17.26 -1.86
CA ASP A 226 -6.13 -17.72 -1.05
C ASP A 226 -7.44 -16.99 -1.36
N ASN A 227 -7.32 -15.78 -1.92
CA ASN A 227 -8.45 -14.92 -2.22
C ASN A 227 -8.75 -14.82 -3.74
N GLY A 228 -7.87 -15.34 -4.58
CA GLY A 228 -8.05 -15.36 -6.03
C GLY A 228 -8.17 -13.96 -6.63
N LEU A 229 -7.29 -13.04 -6.22
CA LEU A 229 -7.23 -11.66 -6.69
C LEU A 229 -5.81 -11.25 -7.07
N PHE A 230 -5.67 -10.24 -7.91
CA PHE A 230 -4.38 -9.59 -8.14
C PHE A 230 -4.02 -8.69 -6.96
N ILE A 231 -2.72 -8.58 -6.66
CA ILE A 231 -2.21 -7.58 -5.71
C ILE A 231 -1.22 -6.67 -6.43
N ILE A 232 -1.42 -5.37 -6.28
CA ILE A 232 -0.45 -4.34 -6.65
C ILE A 232 0.12 -3.80 -5.35
N PHE A 233 1.30 -4.33 -4.98
CA PHE A 233 2.01 -3.95 -3.75
C PHE A 233 2.99 -2.83 -4.07
N SER A 234 2.75 -1.66 -3.51
CA SER A 234 3.57 -0.45 -3.67
C SER A 234 4.15 -0.05 -2.32
N ASN A 235 5.47 0.03 -2.21
CA ASN A 235 6.15 0.28 -0.94
C ASN A 235 7.14 1.44 -1.07
N GLY A 236 7.30 2.21 0.00
CA GLY A 236 8.36 3.22 0.07
C GLY A 236 9.75 2.58 0.06
N VAL A 237 10.74 3.29 -0.49
CA VAL A 237 12.16 2.91 -0.45
C VAL A 237 12.96 4.07 0.12
N GLY A 238 14.05 3.80 0.84
CA GLY A 238 14.93 4.85 1.37
C GLY A 238 14.69 5.21 2.82
N ILE A 239 15.35 6.25 3.27
CA ILE A 239 15.31 6.66 4.69
C ILE A 239 14.05 7.49 4.95
N ASP A 240 13.29 7.07 5.96
CA ASP A 240 12.24 7.86 6.58
C ASP A 240 12.47 7.85 8.10
N ASP A 241 12.65 9.03 8.70
CA ASP A 241 13.19 9.20 10.05
C ASP A 241 14.57 8.53 10.18
N ASN A 242 14.71 7.52 11.01
CA ASN A 242 15.98 6.79 11.22
C ASN A 242 15.92 5.32 10.72
N GLU A 243 14.99 5.02 9.85
CA GLU A 243 14.75 3.67 9.32
C GLU A 243 14.81 3.64 7.79
N VAL A 244 15.24 2.51 7.22
CA VAL A 244 15.32 2.30 5.77
C VAL A 244 14.12 1.51 5.28
N ARG A 245 13.27 2.11 4.45
CA ARG A 245 12.20 1.40 3.74
C ARG A 245 12.81 0.49 2.67
N THR A 246 12.28 -0.72 2.55
CA THR A 246 12.92 -1.75 1.74
C THR A 246 12.50 -1.75 0.27
N GLY A 247 11.51 -0.93 -0.12
CA GLY A 247 10.97 -1.02 -1.47
C GLY A 247 10.30 -2.37 -1.71
N ASN A 248 10.86 -3.18 -2.58
CA ASN A 248 10.32 -4.47 -2.98
C ASN A 248 8.92 -4.37 -3.61
N SER A 249 8.62 -3.27 -4.29
CA SER A 249 7.35 -3.11 -5.00
C SER A 249 7.16 -4.24 -6.00
N MET A 250 5.94 -4.81 -6.05
CA MET A 250 5.66 -5.98 -6.89
C MET A 250 4.20 -6.06 -7.32
N ILE A 251 3.95 -6.84 -8.36
CA ILE A 251 2.62 -7.19 -8.84
C ILE A 251 2.48 -8.71 -8.78
N ILE A 252 1.39 -9.19 -8.18
CA ILE A 252 1.16 -10.60 -7.88
C ILE A 252 -0.16 -11.04 -8.54
N ASP A 253 -0.17 -12.22 -9.16
CA ASP A 253 -1.35 -12.77 -9.79
C ASP A 253 -2.23 -13.60 -8.81
N PRO A 254 -3.46 -14.01 -9.24
CA PRO A 254 -4.38 -14.79 -8.41
C PRO A 254 -3.91 -16.18 -7.99
N TYR A 255 -2.74 -16.62 -8.47
CA TYR A 255 -2.07 -17.88 -8.08
C TYR A 255 -0.89 -17.63 -7.14
N GLY A 256 -0.65 -16.37 -6.70
CA GLY A 256 0.47 -16.00 -5.87
C GLY A 256 1.81 -15.92 -6.61
N ARG A 257 1.80 -15.90 -7.95
CA ARG A 257 3.02 -15.76 -8.76
C ARG A 257 3.38 -14.28 -8.88
N ILE A 258 4.67 -13.99 -8.75
CA ILE A 258 5.18 -12.62 -8.95
C ILE A 258 5.28 -12.36 -10.45
N LEU A 259 4.51 -11.40 -10.95
CA LEU A 259 4.52 -10.98 -12.35
C LEU A 259 5.63 -9.98 -12.66
N ALA A 260 5.86 -9.06 -11.72
CA ALA A 260 6.94 -8.08 -11.77
C ALA A 260 7.33 -7.67 -10.35
N GLU A 261 8.61 -7.39 -10.12
CA GLU A 261 9.14 -6.93 -8.84
C GLU A 261 10.45 -6.14 -9.00
N THR A 262 10.81 -5.38 -7.99
CA THR A 262 12.12 -4.73 -7.89
C THR A 262 12.64 -4.79 -6.46
N TRP A 263 13.95 -4.87 -6.29
CA TRP A 263 14.69 -4.76 -5.02
C TRP A 263 15.81 -3.71 -5.09
N LYS A 264 15.70 -2.83 -6.09
CA LYS A 264 16.68 -1.77 -6.29
C LYS A 264 16.59 -0.73 -5.17
N ALA A 265 17.76 -0.24 -4.72
CA ALA A 265 17.86 0.82 -3.72
C ALA A 265 17.70 2.22 -4.35
N GLU A 266 16.63 2.37 -5.14
CA GLU A 266 16.33 3.60 -5.90
C GLU A 266 14.83 3.73 -6.14
N ASP A 267 14.42 4.90 -6.62
CA ASP A 267 13.07 5.13 -7.12
C ASP A 267 12.87 4.30 -8.38
N ALA A 268 11.78 3.54 -8.43
CA ALA A 268 11.52 2.61 -9.53
C ALA A 268 10.04 2.34 -9.73
N MET A 269 9.68 1.96 -10.95
CA MET A 269 8.36 1.49 -11.33
C MET A 269 8.46 0.12 -11.98
N VAL A 270 7.62 -0.82 -11.53
CA VAL A 270 7.48 -2.13 -12.15
C VAL A 270 6.10 -2.27 -12.78
N LEU A 271 6.02 -2.97 -13.92
CA LEU A 271 4.83 -3.10 -14.73
C LEU A 271 4.49 -4.55 -15.00
N ALA A 272 3.19 -4.86 -15.02
CA ALA A 272 2.69 -6.16 -15.47
C ALA A 272 1.33 -6.05 -16.17
N GLY A 273 1.04 -7.00 -17.06
CA GLY A 273 -0.29 -7.20 -17.61
C GLY A 273 -1.13 -8.07 -16.68
N LEU A 274 -2.34 -7.63 -16.35
CA LEU A 274 -3.31 -8.37 -15.56
C LEU A 274 -4.28 -9.10 -16.50
N ASP A 275 -4.21 -10.43 -16.53
CA ASP A 275 -5.06 -11.29 -17.36
C ASP A 275 -6.31 -11.70 -16.58
N ALA A 276 -7.49 -11.21 -17.02
CA ALA A 276 -8.78 -11.51 -16.40
C ALA A 276 -9.09 -13.01 -16.30
N ASP A 277 -8.63 -13.81 -17.27
CA ASP A 277 -8.91 -15.25 -17.31
C ASP A 277 -8.31 -15.99 -16.11
N LEU A 278 -7.27 -15.43 -15.50
CA LEU A 278 -6.66 -15.99 -14.28
C LEU A 278 -7.58 -15.86 -13.05
N LEU A 279 -8.47 -14.87 -13.01
CA LEU A 279 -9.38 -14.66 -11.87
C LEU A 279 -10.40 -15.79 -11.76
N GLU A 280 -11.13 -16.08 -12.84
CA GLU A 280 -12.25 -17.02 -12.82
C GLU A 280 -11.83 -18.44 -12.45
N LYS A 281 -10.68 -18.88 -12.96
CA LYS A 281 -10.14 -20.23 -12.78
C LYS A 281 -9.26 -20.38 -11.54
N SER A 282 -9.01 -19.31 -10.80
CA SER A 282 -8.10 -19.34 -9.64
C SER A 282 -8.58 -20.28 -8.54
N SER A 283 -7.62 -20.93 -7.87
CA SER A 283 -7.89 -21.82 -6.74
C SER A 283 -8.61 -21.08 -5.61
N GLY A 284 -8.19 -19.85 -5.30
CA GLY A 284 -8.77 -19.03 -4.25
C GLY A 284 -10.27 -18.75 -4.48
N ARG A 285 -10.67 -18.36 -5.70
CA ARG A 285 -12.10 -18.14 -6.02
C ARG A 285 -12.91 -19.42 -5.93
N ARG A 286 -12.35 -20.53 -6.38
CA ARG A 286 -12.99 -21.84 -6.22
C ARG A 286 -13.20 -22.18 -4.75
N TRP A 287 -12.20 -21.96 -3.90
CA TRP A 287 -12.32 -22.22 -2.46
C TRP A 287 -13.31 -21.27 -1.78
N MET A 288 -13.34 -20.00 -2.16
CA MET A 288 -14.33 -19.06 -1.66
C MET A 288 -15.78 -19.48 -1.98
N ARG A 289 -16.04 -20.06 -3.15
CA ARG A 289 -17.36 -20.61 -3.49
C ARG A 289 -17.74 -21.82 -2.62
N GLY A 290 -16.75 -22.59 -2.16
CA GLY A 290 -16.95 -23.75 -1.28
C GLY A 290 -16.99 -23.42 0.22
N ARG A 291 -17.03 -22.14 0.61
CA ARG A 291 -17.07 -21.72 2.01
C ARG A 291 -18.36 -22.17 2.69
N ARG A 292 -18.25 -22.39 3.98
CA ARG A 292 -19.38 -22.71 4.90
C ARG A 292 -19.51 -21.61 5.96
N PRO A 293 -20.13 -20.46 5.60
CA PRO A 293 -20.19 -19.28 6.48
C PRO A 293 -20.75 -19.56 7.87
N GLU A 294 -21.65 -20.54 7.98
CA GLU A 294 -22.24 -20.96 9.25
C GLU A 294 -21.23 -21.50 10.27
N LEU A 295 -20.04 -21.87 9.85
CA LEU A 295 -18.95 -22.34 10.72
C LEU A 295 -18.01 -21.23 11.19
N TYR A 296 -18.08 -20.03 10.62
CA TYR A 296 -17.08 -18.98 10.80
C TYR A 296 -17.46 -17.91 11.83
N GLY A 297 -18.56 -18.13 12.57
CA GLY A 297 -19.00 -17.16 13.59
C GLY A 297 -17.95 -16.84 14.66
N GLY A 298 -17.06 -17.79 14.96
CA GLY A 298 -15.97 -17.58 15.91
C GLY A 298 -14.92 -16.51 15.47
N ILE A 299 -14.77 -16.26 14.15
CA ILE A 299 -13.80 -15.25 13.65
C ILE A 299 -14.25 -13.83 14.04
N SER A 300 -15.56 -13.59 14.16
CA SER A 300 -16.11 -12.27 14.49
C SER A 300 -16.33 -12.06 16.00
N GLN A 301 -15.98 -13.04 16.82
CA GLN A 301 -16.10 -12.94 18.28
C GLN A 301 -14.74 -12.56 18.87
N ALA A 302 -14.77 -11.62 19.82
CA ALA A 302 -13.55 -11.26 20.55
C ALA A 302 -13.07 -12.46 21.37
N SER A 303 -11.78 -12.76 21.29
CA SER A 303 -11.12 -13.79 22.10
C SER A 303 -10.76 -13.29 23.51
N GLY A 304 -10.74 -11.96 23.69
CA GLY A 304 -10.28 -11.29 24.90
C GLY A 304 -8.76 -11.04 24.94
N SER A 305 -8.06 -11.39 23.85
CA SER A 305 -6.61 -11.13 23.69
C SER A 305 -6.32 -9.96 22.75
N GLU A 306 -7.35 -9.39 22.13
CA GLU A 306 -7.21 -8.26 21.20
C GLU A 306 -6.77 -6.99 21.94
N ILE A 307 -5.77 -6.32 21.38
CA ILE A 307 -5.26 -5.03 21.84
C ILE A 307 -5.26 -4.04 20.68
N SER A 308 -4.99 -2.77 20.95
CA SER A 308 -4.91 -1.77 19.89
C SER A 308 -3.80 -2.13 18.89
N ALA A 309 -3.95 -1.70 17.63
CA ALA A 309 -2.92 -1.91 16.61
C ALA A 309 -1.57 -1.30 17.03
N ARG A 310 -1.60 -0.20 17.79
CA ARG A 310 -0.41 0.46 18.33
C ARG A 310 0.28 -0.42 19.38
N ASP A 311 -0.47 -0.94 20.33
CA ASP A 311 0.08 -1.82 21.37
C ASP A 311 0.62 -3.11 20.74
N ALA A 312 -0.15 -3.73 19.85
CA ALA A 312 0.28 -4.93 19.11
C ALA A 312 1.55 -4.73 18.29
N ARG A 313 1.83 -3.48 17.84
CA ARG A 313 3.02 -3.18 17.03
C ARG A 313 4.25 -2.87 17.88
N PHE A 314 4.10 -2.32 19.07
CA PHE A 314 5.20 -1.80 19.89
C PHE A 314 5.43 -2.56 21.21
N THR A 315 4.62 -3.57 21.55
CA THR A 315 4.88 -4.53 22.64
C THR A 315 5.53 -5.81 22.13
#